data_5624da9bca5af74923e6abe2c019a62f
#
_entry.id   5624da9bca5af74923e6abe2c019a62f
#
_cell.length_a   1.000
_cell.length_b   1.000
_cell.length_c   1.000
_cell.angle_alpha   90.00
_cell.angle_beta   90.00
_cell.angle_gamma   90.00
#
_symmetry.space_group_name_H-M   'P 1'
#
loop_
_entity.id
_entity.type
_entity.pdbx_description
1 polymer ?
#
loop_
_entity_poly.entity_id
_entity_poly.type
_entity_poly.pdbx_seq_one_letter_code
_entity_poly.pdbx_strand_id
1 'polypeptide(L)'
;MAKGYGLPPGAEENRALVRSRLEEIAAGGSPRETFTVEWRGGSEHLEVIQMPVGNLYYNPATHRIRAQAGHDPKQAEALADDPWSSDSQAYLDRLLQVLPADPARTDPEFDELTASLKEYGQTDPGLITHEGILVNGNTRRAALMQLYGPNHAMRVAVLPPSCDWQDIAAIELSLQLRKEHRRDYSYINRLLAVQELVDQGTPLAVIAATFRTTAERCRQDQWVLACIQSLIERSKTAGEQLSLVAFEDHAEKFRELQRAYAKQYAVNPEKAELLLENRLAAMLLGFAKTDVRFIDHDFAGLYLSKKLPASQVPAETSATVAIPGLGRAVKGPSAPLSAAKALTDSVLHARAVSQPGSAAPPEAAAQAQNEISRLRAAMDEAIANVGRDARIKKRKQAAPARLADAGRDIEQCVTDLVMSRAQRSLDEESFDDAVADLRQKLEKLAIEARRTVQHPGDGVAWLLETFGKAR
;
A
#
# COMPACT_ATOMS: atom_id res chain seq x y z
N MET A 1 3.32 -24.62 -3.76
CA MET A 1 2.66 -25.52 -2.79
C MET A 1 2.67 -24.83 -1.43
N ALA A 2 1.55 -24.82 -0.70
CA ALA A 2 1.52 -24.30 0.66
C ALA A 2 2.55 -25.10 1.50
N LYS A 3 3.37 -24.42 2.30
CA LYS A 3 4.35 -25.06 3.17
C LYS A 3 3.56 -25.82 4.23
N GLY A 4 3.69 -27.16 4.26
CA GLY A 4 3.12 -27.98 5.33
C GLY A 4 3.95 -27.81 6.60
N TYR A 5 3.30 -27.55 7.72
CA TYR A 5 3.91 -27.55 9.04
C TYR A 5 3.60 -28.90 9.70
N GLY A 6 4.51 -29.46 10.46
CA GLY A 6 4.27 -30.67 11.24
C GLY A 6 3.08 -30.52 12.20
N LEU A 7 2.81 -31.52 13.00
CA LEU A 7 1.78 -31.46 14.03
C LEU A 7 2.30 -30.80 15.31
N PRO A 8 1.46 -30.02 16.04
CA PRO A 8 1.84 -29.49 17.33
C PRO A 8 2.03 -30.61 18.39
N PRO A 9 2.81 -30.38 19.45
CA PRO A 9 3.10 -31.40 20.47
C PRO A 9 1.86 -32.02 21.12
N GLY A 10 0.80 -31.23 21.36
CA GLY A 10 -0.46 -31.69 21.96
C GLY A 10 -1.52 -32.15 20.95
N ALA A 11 -1.14 -32.49 19.70
CA ALA A 11 -2.09 -32.82 18.62
C ALA A 11 -3.01 -34.01 18.96
N GLU A 12 -2.49 -35.07 19.52
CA GLU A 12 -3.28 -36.28 19.85
C GLU A 12 -4.25 -36.02 21.00
N GLU A 13 -3.82 -35.33 22.05
CA GLU A 13 -4.67 -34.90 23.15
C GLU A 13 -5.80 -33.97 22.66
N ASN A 14 -5.47 -33.05 21.78
CA ASN A 14 -6.47 -32.18 21.16
C ASN A 14 -7.46 -32.93 20.29
N ARG A 15 -7.01 -33.87 19.47
CA ARG A 15 -7.91 -34.76 18.68
C ARG A 15 -8.87 -35.54 19.56
N ALA A 16 -8.37 -36.10 20.66
CA ALA A 16 -9.20 -36.84 21.62
C ALA A 16 -10.24 -35.89 22.26
N LEU A 17 -9.84 -34.70 22.70
CA LEU A 17 -10.72 -33.72 23.32
C LEU A 17 -11.76 -33.18 22.33
N VAL A 18 -11.37 -32.82 21.12
CA VAL A 18 -12.27 -32.37 20.05
C VAL A 18 -13.32 -33.47 19.75
N ARG A 19 -12.89 -34.70 19.62
CA ARG A 19 -13.81 -35.82 19.38
C ARG A 19 -14.82 -35.98 20.50
N SER A 20 -14.36 -36.01 21.77
CA SER A 20 -15.24 -36.08 22.94
C SER A 20 -16.28 -34.95 22.95
N ARG A 21 -15.86 -33.71 22.68
CA ARG A 21 -16.78 -32.57 22.66
C ARG A 21 -17.80 -32.64 21.51
N LEU A 22 -17.40 -33.10 20.33
CA LEU A 22 -18.31 -33.31 19.21
C LEU A 22 -19.32 -34.44 19.51
N GLU A 23 -18.88 -35.56 20.15
CA GLU A 23 -19.75 -36.63 20.59
C GLU A 23 -20.75 -36.15 21.67
N GLU A 24 -20.33 -35.32 22.63
CA GLU A 24 -21.21 -34.69 23.63
C GLU A 24 -22.30 -33.86 22.96
N ILE A 25 -21.95 -33.05 21.94
CA ILE A 25 -22.92 -32.23 21.18
C ILE A 25 -23.88 -33.12 20.39
N ALA A 26 -23.35 -34.18 19.76
CA ALA A 26 -24.18 -35.13 18.98
C ALA A 26 -25.19 -35.88 19.86
N ALA A 27 -24.83 -36.21 21.10
CA ALA A 27 -25.69 -36.88 22.07
C ALA A 27 -26.69 -35.96 22.78
N GLY A 28 -26.39 -34.61 22.81
CA GLY A 28 -27.23 -33.59 23.45
C GLY A 28 -28.45 -33.24 22.59
N GLY A 29 -29.63 -33.09 23.22
CA GLY A 29 -30.86 -32.64 22.57
C GLY A 29 -31.05 -31.11 22.45
N SER A 30 -30.02 -30.32 22.77
CA SER A 30 -30.09 -28.84 22.75
C SER A 30 -29.83 -28.28 21.33
N PRO A 31 -30.31 -27.05 21.05
CA PRO A 31 -29.97 -26.37 19.79
C PRO A 31 -28.44 -26.30 19.62
N ARG A 32 -27.97 -26.72 18.44
CA ARG A 32 -26.53 -26.75 18.11
C ARG A 32 -26.11 -25.38 17.61
N GLU A 33 -25.02 -24.86 18.14
CA GLU A 33 -24.37 -23.69 17.56
C GLU A 33 -23.52 -24.17 16.37
N THR A 34 -23.71 -23.55 15.20
CA THR A 34 -22.92 -23.83 14.02
C THR A 34 -22.26 -22.56 13.48
N PHE A 35 -21.10 -22.73 12.85
CA PHE A 35 -20.38 -21.67 12.16
C PHE A 35 -20.22 -22.04 10.69
N THR A 36 -20.64 -21.16 9.79
CA THR A 36 -20.61 -21.43 8.35
C THR A 36 -19.34 -20.91 7.72
N VAL A 37 -18.62 -21.78 7.00
CA VAL A 37 -17.45 -21.44 6.19
C VAL A 37 -17.68 -21.81 4.72
N GLU A 38 -17.02 -21.12 3.82
CA GLU A 38 -16.94 -21.51 2.41
C GLU A 38 -15.70 -22.41 2.24
N TRP A 39 -15.93 -23.63 1.79
CA TRP A 39 -14.87 -24.60 1.59
C TRP A 39 -15.10 -25.39 0.29
N ARG A 40 -14.07 -25.48 -0.57
CA ARG A 40 -14.11 -26.20 -1.86
C ARG A 40 -15.32 -25.90 -2.74
N GLY A 41 -15.78 -24.62 -2.71
CA GLY A 41 -16.92 -24.15 -3.52
C GLY A 41 -18.31 -24.45 -2.94
N GLY A 42 -18.40 -24.96 -1.71
CA GLY A 42 -19.64 -25.17 -0.94
C GLY A 42 -19.63 -24.46 0.39
N SER A 43 -20.81 -24.30 0.99
CA SER A 43 -20.97 -23.79 2.36
C SER A 43 -21.04 -24.98 3.32
N GLU A 44 -20.12 -25.01 4.28
CA GLU A 44 -20.07 -26.04 5.34
C GLU A 44 -20.50 -25.43 6.68
N HIS A 45 -21.37 -26.17 7.39
CA HIS A 45 -21.83 -25.79 8.71
C HIS A 45 -21.09 -26.60 9.77
N LEU A 46 -20.15 -25.95 10.46
CA LEU A 46 -19.26 -26.56 11.41
C LEU A 46 -19.80 -26.46 12.82
N GLU A 47 -19.74 -27.56 13.58
CA GLU A 47 -20.12 -27.59 15.00
C GLU A 47 -19.18 -26.74 15.84
N VAL A 48 -19.73 -25.98 16.79
CA VAL A 48 -18.97 -25.11 17.71
C VAL A 48 -18.82 -25.84 19.05
N ILE A 49 -17.59 -26.00 19.50
CA ILE A 49 -17.21 -26.60 20.78
C ILE A 49 -16.50 -25.59 21.68
N GLN A 50 -16.29 -25.94 22.92
CA GLN A 50 -15.45 -25.18 23.85
C GLN A 50 -14.09 -25.87 24.04
N MET A 51 -13.01 -25.11 23.82
CA MET A 51 -11.63 -25.59 24.02
C MET A 51 -10.89 -24.68 25.00
N PRO A 52 -10.06 -25.23 25.91
CA PRO A 52 -9.18 -24.42 26.73
C PRO A 52 -8.23 -23.59 25.86
N VAL A 53 -8.08 -22.30 26.15
CA VAL A 53 -7.22 -21.39 25.38
C VAL A 53 -5.77 -21.89 25.30
N GLY A 54 -5.28 -22.52 26.37
CA GLY A 54 -3.93 -23.09 26.44
C GLY A 54 -3.68 -24.27 25.52
N ASN A 55 -4.74 -25.00 25.10
CA ASN A 55 -4.64 -26.12 24.17
C ASN A 55 -4.59 -25.71 22.70
N LEU A 56 -4.83 -24.42 22.41
CA LEU A 56 -4.88 -23.90 21.05
C LEU A 56 -3.50 -23.39 20.62
N TYR A 57 -3.14 -23.65 19.37
CA TYR A 57 -1.89 -23.20 18.77
C TYR A 57 -2.15 -22.09 17.74
N TYR A 58 -1.29 -21.08 17.72
CA TYR A 58 -1.30 -20.07 16.66
C TYR A 58 -0.87 -20.68 15.33
N ASN A 59 -1.56 -20.30 14.27
CA ASN A 59 -1.21 -20.71 12.92
C ASN A 59 0.11 -20.01 12.49
N PRO A 60 1.21 -20.75 12.26
CA PRO A 60 2.47 -20.15 11.82
C PRO A 60 2.40 -19.59 10.39
N ALA A 61 1.39 -19.98 9.61
CA ALA A 61 1.16 -19.51 8.24
C ALA A 61 0.18 -18.34 8.16
N THR A 62 -0.32 -17.82 9.30
CA THR A 62 -1.34 -16.78 9.28
C THR A 62 -0.90 -15.55 8.48
N HIS A 63 -1.74 -15.14 7.55
CA HIS A 63 -1.47 -13.99 6.67
C HIS A 63 -1.44 -12.67 7.43
N ARG A 64 -2.06 -12.60 8.61
CA ARG A 64 -2.23 -11.38 9.39
C ARG A 64 -0.91 -10.75 9.84
N ILE A 65 0.09 -11.57 10.16
CA ILE A 65 1.39 -11.16 10.72
C ILE A 65 2.57 -11.61 9.87
N ARG A 66 2.32 -12.04 8.64
CA ARG A 66 3.35 -12.65 7.78
C ARG A 66 4.53 -11.73 7.48
N ALA A 67 4.28 -10.43 7.28
CA ALA A 67 5.34 -9.45 7.06
C ALA A 67 6.14 -9.19 8.34
N GLN A 68 5.46 -9.14 9.48
CA GLN A 68 6.07 -8.90 10.79
C GLN A 68 6.90 -10.10 11.26
N ALA A 69 6.48 -11.32 10.95
CA ALA A 69 7.19 -12.55 11.33
C ALA A 69 8.61 -12.63 10.77
N GLY A 70 8.88 -11.95 9.64
CA GLY A 70 10.22 -11.83 9.05
C GLY A 70 11.05 -10.64 9.55
N HIS A 71 10.55 -9.82 10.47
CA HIS A 71 11.21 -8.59 10.91
C HIS A 71 12.46 -8.86 11.76
N ASP A 72 12.41 -9.86 12.62
CA ASP A 72 13.54 -10.33 13.41
C ASP A 72 14.10 -11.62 12.79
N PRO A 73 15.29 -11.60 12.18
CA PRO A 73 15.83 -12.78 11.48
C PRO A 73 16.02 -14.01 12.38
N LYS A 74 16.39 -13.82 13.66
CA LYS A 74 16.59 -14.93 14.61
C LYS A 74 15.26 -15.60 14.96
N GLN A 75 14.25 -14.79 15.23
CA GLN A 75 12.90 -15.30 15.52
C GLN A 75 12.27 -15.94 14.29
N ALA A 76 12.51 -15.37 13.10
CA ALA A 76 12.04 -15.92 11.84
C ALA A 76 12.66 -17.31 11.54
N GLU A 77 13.95 -17.48 11.82
CA GLU A 77 14.66 -18.76 11.70
C GLU A 77 14.10 -19.79 12.70
N ALA A 78 13.99 -19.44 13.98
CA ALA A 78 13.40 -20.31 15.01
C ALA A 78 11.97 -20.73 14.66
N LEU A 79 11.14 -19.80 14.18
CA LEU A 79 9.77 -20.08 13.71
C LEU A 79 9.75 -21.00 12.48
N ALA A 80 10.75 -20.90 11.59
CA ALA A 80 10.85 -21.76 10.41
C ALA A 80 11.30 -23.18 10.75
N ASP A 81 12.15 -23.33 11.76
CA ASP A 81 12.69 -24.61 12.23
C ASP A 81 11.70 -25.38 13.10
N ASP A 82 11.15 -24.74 14.12
CA ASP A 82 10.12 -25.33 15.00
C ASP A 82 9.00 -24.33 15.30
N PRO A 83 7.94 -24.28 14.48
CA PRO A 83 6.82 -23.36 14.65
C PRO A 83 5.97 -23.65 15.90
N TRP A 84 6.11 -24.82 16.48
CA TRP A 84 5.32 -25.29 17.62
C TRP A 84 6.04 -25.16 18.97
N SER A 85 7.31 -24.77 18.98
CA SER A 85 8.04 -24.49 20.20
C SER A 85 7.36 -23.40 21.00
N SER A 86 7.57 -23.40 22.34
CA SER A 86 7.04 -22.36 23.22
C SER A 86 7.49 -20.95 22.80
N ASP A 87 8.73 -20.82 22.34
CA ASP A 87 9.33 -19.56 21.95
C ASP A 87 8.71 -19.02 20.64
N SER A 88 8.52 -19.91 19.64
CA SER A 88 7.85 -19.58 18.39
C SER A 88 6.39 -19.17 18.62
N GLN A 89 5.66 -19.89 19.46
CA GLN A 89 4.28 -19.57 19.80
C GLN A 89 4.18 -18.27 20.61
N ALA A 90 5.11 -17.98 21.52
CA ALA A 90 5.19 -16.71 22.22
C ALA A 90 5.55 -15.54 21.29
N TYR A 91 6.38 -15.79 20.28
CA TYR A 91 6.68 -14.80 19.25
C TYR A 91 5.45 -14.44 18.42
N LEU A 92 4.70 -15.45 17.95
CA LEU A 92 3.44 -15.25 17.24
C LEU A 92 2.41 -14.51 18.09
N ASP A 93 2.29 -14.86 19.37
CA ASP A 93 1.42 -14.19 20.34
C ASP A 93 1.73 -12.69 20.43
N ARG A 94 2.99 -12.34 20.58
CA ARG A 94 3.45 -10.94 20.64
C ARG A 94 3.14 -10.19 19.36
N LEU A 95 3.39 -10.78 18.18
CA LEU A 95 3.13 -10.13 16.89
C LEU A 95 1.64 -9.81 16.66
N LEU A 96 0.73 -10.59 17.27
CA LEU A 96 -0.71 -10.36 17.18
C LEU A 96 -1.20 -9.20 18.06
N GLN A 97 -0.38 -8.72 18.98
CA GLN A 97 -0.70 -7.68 19.96
C GLN A 97 -0.12 -6.30 19.60
N VAL A 98 0.86 -6.26 18.69
CA VAL A 98 1.60 -5.04 18.37
C VAL A 98 1.23 -4.45 17.02
N LEU A 99 1.51 -3.15 16.86
CA LEU A 99 1.30 -2.47 15.59
C LEU A 99 2.19 -3.06 14.49
N PRO A 100 1.65 -3.32 13.27
CA PRO A 100 2.44 -3.82 12.15
C PRO A 100 3.62 -2.94 11.75
N ALA A 101 3.48 -1.62 11.86
CA ALA A 101 4.51 -0.65 11.47
C ALA A 101 5.50 -0.33 12.61
N ASP A 102 5.16 -0.62 13.87
CA ASP A 102 5.98 -0.33 15.04
C ASP A 102 5.80 -1.43 16.11
N PRO A 103 6.60 -2.51 16.06
CA PRO A 103 6.50 -3.62 16.99
C PRO A 103 6.82 -3.28 18.45
N ALA A 104 7.28 -2.06 18.76
CA ALA A 104 7.47 -1.58 20.14
C ALA A 104 6.18 -1.05 20.79
N ARG A 105 5.11 -0.88 20.01
CA ARG A 105 3.84 -0.32 20.48
C ARG A 105 2.71 -1.34 20.35
N THR A 106 1.88 -1.41 21.39
CA THR A 106 0.62 -2.18 21.35
C THR A 106 -0.32 -1.60 20.30
N ASP A 107 -1.04 -2.48 19.63
CA ASP A 107 -2.05 -2.12 18.64
C ASP A 107 -3.32 -1.64 19.35
N PRO A 108 -3.79 -0.40 19.13
CA PRO A 108 -5.06 0.07 19.70
C PRO A 108 -6.26 -0.82 19.37
N GLU A 109 -6.28 -1.47 18.19
CA GLU A 109 -7.34 -2.41 17.83
C GLU A 109 -7.31 -3.68 18.70
N PHE A 110 -6.12 -4.09 19.16
CA PHE A 110 -6.00 -5.19 20.13
C PHE A 110 -6.56 -4.79 21.48
N ASP A 111 -6.29 -3.56 21.95
CA ASP A 111 -6.84 -3.03 23.20
C ASP A 111 -8.38 -2.92 23.13
N GLU A 112 -8.92 -2.43 22.00
CA GLU A 112 -10.37 -2.38 21.75
C GLU A 112 -11.01 -3.77 21.74
N LEU A 113 -10.41 -4.75 21.09
CA LEU A 113 -10.86 -6.14 21.09
C LEU A 113 -10.85 -6.71 22.51
N THR A 114 -9.79 -6.46 23.26
CA THR A 114 -9.64 -6.94 24.64
C THR A 114 -10.72 -6.35 25.55
N ALA A 115 -10.98 -5.04 25.43
CA ALA A 115 -12.06 -4.37 26.15
C ALA A 115 -13.44 -4.95 25.77
N SER A 116 -13.71 -5.15 24.50
CA SER A 116 -14.95 -5.75 24.00
C SER A 116 -15.17 -7.18 24.53
N LEU A 117 -14.11 -8.02 24.52
CA LEU A 117 -14.19 -9.38 25.07
C LEU A 117 -14.45 -9.40 26.57
N LYS A 118 -13.92 -8.42 27.31
CA LYS A 118 -14.15 -8.28 28.73
C LYS A 118 -15.59 -7.84 29.04
N GLU A 119 -16.15 -6.97 28.22
CA GLU A 119 -17.49 -6.38 28.43
C GLU A 119 -18.60 -7.31 27.94
N TYR A 120 -18.47 -7.86 26.74
CA TYR A 120 -19.54 -8.61 26.06
C TYR A 120 -19.25 -10.12 25.94
N GLY A 121 -18.08 -10.57 26.32
CA GLY A 121 -17.64 -11.96 26.09
C GLY A 121 -17.31 -12.25 24.61
N GLN A 122 -17.17 -13.52 24.31
CA GLN A 122 -16.92 -13.96 22.95
C GLN A 122 -18.22 -14.04 22.15
N THR A 123 -18.43 -13.14 21.17
CA THR A 123 -19.59 -13.14 20.29
C THR A 123 -19.45 -14.15 19.15
N ASP A 124 -18.32 -14.16 18.45
CA ASP A 124 -18.06 -15.04 17.33
C ASP A 124 -17.12 -16.19 17.71
N PRO A 125 -17.38 -17.45 17.29
CA PRO A 125 -16.46 -18.56 17.53
C PRO A 125 -15.15 -18.36 16.75
N GLY A 126 -14.04 -18.91 17.26
CA GLY A 126 -12.83 -19.13 16.50
C GLY A 126 -13.02 -20.28 15.49
N LEU A 127 -12.00 -20.60 14.72
CA LEU A 127 -11.99 -21.74 13.82
C LEU A 127 -10.69 -22.52 14.02
N ILE A 128 -10.80 -23.82 14.23
CA ILE A 128 -9.65 -24.71 14.51
C ILE A 128 -9.64 -25.95 13.64
N THR A 129 -8.45 -26.56 13.51
CA THR A 129 -8.31 -27.95 13.08
C THR A 129 -8.55 -28.91 14.25
N HIS A 130 -8.64 -30.21 13.99
CA HIS A 130 -8.74 -31.25 15.02
C HIS A 130 -7.52 -31.27 15.98
N GLU A 131 -6.38 -30.78 15.54
CA GLU A 131 -5.14 -30.69 16.31
C GLU A 131 -5.08 -29.43 17.19
N GLY A 132 -6.07 -28.56 17.14
CA GLY A 132 -6.14 -27.32 17.90
C GLY A 132 -5.39 -26.14 17.26
N ILE A 133 -5.06 -26.21 15.97
CA ILE A 133 -4.43 -25.11 15.24
C ILE A 133 -5.50 -24.09 14.86
N LEU A 134 -5.31 -22.85 15.24
CA LEU A 134 -6.24 -21.75 14.94
C LEU A 134 -6.13 -21.30 13.49
N VAL A 135 -7.19 -21.49 12.74
CA VAL A 135 -7.35 -20.96 11.38
C VAL A 135 -7.91 -19.53 11.43
N ASN A 136 -8.80 -19.26 12.39
CA ASN A 136 -9.32 -17.93 12.65
C ASN A 136 -9.48 -17.70 14.16
N GLY A 137 -9.32 -16.46 14.62
CA GLY A 137 -9.44 -16.10 16.02
C GLY A 137 -8.08 -16.05 16.76
N ASN A 138 -6.96 -16.01 16.04
CA ASN A 138 -5.62 -15.89 16.63
C ASN A 138 -5.51 -14.71 17.59
N THR A 139 -5.91 -13.50 17.16
CA THR A 139 -5.89 -12.29 18.02
C THR A 139 -6.83 -12.42 19.21
N ARG A 140 -7.99 -13.07 19.01
CA ARG A 140 -8.96 -13.31 20.10
C ARG A 140 -8.39 -14.29 21.14
N ARG A 141 -7.68 -15.32 20.71
CA ARG A 141 -6.95 -16.23 21.62
C ARG A 141 -5.94 -15.45 22.46
N ALA A 142 -5.13 -14.59 21.83
CA ALA A 142 -4.16 -13.76 22.54
C ALA A 142 -4.83 -12.89 23.61
N ALA A 143 -5.93 -12.22 23.27
CA ALA A 143 -6.69 -11.39 24.22
C ALA A 143 -7.33 -12.22 25.34
N LEU A 144 -7.92 -13.40 25.07
CA LEU A 144 -8.51 -14.27 26.09
C LEU A 144 -7.44 -14.87 26.99
N MET A 145 -6.27 -15.23 26.46
CA MET A 145 -5.12 -15.69 27.25
C MET A 145 -4.63 -14.60 28.21
N GLN A 146 -4.55 -13.35 27.74
CA GLN A 146 -4.16 -12.21 28.57
C GLN A 146 -5.20 -11.91 29.66
N LEU A 147 -6.49 -11.96 29.35
CA LEU A 147 -7.58 -11.63 30.28
C LEU A 147 -7.79 -12.70 31.35
N TYR A 148 -7.77 -13.97 30.98
CA TYR A 148 -8.32 -15.05 31.81
C TYR A 148 -7.36 -16.24 31.99
N GLY A 149 -6.24 -16.29 31.25
CA GLY A 149 -5.25 -17.36 31.33
C GLY A 149 -5.61 -18.62 30.56
N PRO A 150 -4.75 -19.66 30.61
CA PRO A 150 -4.79 -20.83 29.71
C PRO A 150 -6.00 -21.75 29.91
N ASN A 151 -6.60 -21.76 31.08
CA ASN A 151 -7.73 -22.66 31.39
C ASN A 151 -9.10 -22.08 30.96
N HIS A 152 -9.12 -20.85 30.48
CA HIS A 152 -10.36 -20.25 30.01
C HIS A 152 -10.88 -20.95 28.75
N ALA A 153 -12.18 -21.16 28.67
CA ALA A 153 -12.82 -21.81 27.54
C ALA A 153 -13.05 -20.82 26.38
N MET A 154 -12.52 -21.10 25.22
CA MET A 154 -12.78 -20.40 23.97
C MET A 154 -13.75 -21.20 23.10
N ARG A 155 -14.81 -20.56 22.60
CA ARG A 155 -15.73 -21.15 21.63
C ARG A 155 -15.04 -21.20 20.26
N VAL A 156 -15.00 -22.39 19.66
CA VAL A 156 -14.33 -22.65 18.38
C VAL A 156 -15.14 -23.60 17.52
N ALA A 157 -15.26 -23.31 16.23
CA ALA A 157 -15.78 -24.22 15.24
C ALA A 157 -14.66 -25.17 14.79
N VAL A 158 -15.01 -26.43 14.46
CA VAL A 158 -14.02 -27.45 14.10
C VAL A 158 -14.08 -27.75 12.61
N LEU A 159 -12.97 -27.57 11.90
CA LEU A 159 -12.84 -27.95 10.49
C LEU A 159 -12.90 -29.48 10.30
N PRO A 160 -13.40 -29.96 9.14
CA PRO A 160 -13.34 -31.39 8.82
C PRO A 160 -11.89 -31.92 8.84
N PRO A 161 -11.67 -33.17 9.26
CA PRO A 161 -10.32 -33.73 9.33
C PRO A 161 -9.64 -33.89 7.96
N SER A 162 -10.38 -33.75 6.86
CA SER A 162 -9.88 -33.79 5.48
C SER A 162 -9.35 -32.44 4.98
N CYS A 163 -9.38 -31.38 5.80
CA CYS A 163 -8.78 -30.09 5.46
C CYS A 163 -7.26 -30.17 5.50
N ASP A 164 -6.63 -29.78 4.41
CA ASP A 164 -5.17 -29.64 4.31
C ASP A 164 -4.72 -28.19 4.51
N TRP A 165 -3.41 -27.94 4.47
CA TRP A 165 -2.84 -26.58 4.64
C TRP A 165 -3.26 -25.61 3.54
N GLN A 166 -3.62 -26.07 2.35
CA GLN A 166 -4.12 -25.24 1.27
C GLN A 166 -5.56 -24.81 1.56
N ASP A 167 -6.39 -25.71 2.05
CA ASP A 167 -7.75 -25.41 2.51
C ASP A 167 -7.73 -24.41 3.68
N ILE A 168 -6.83 -24.64 4.66
CA ILE A 168 -6.65 -23.75 5.82
C ILE A 168 -6.34 -22.32 5.36
N ALA A 169 -5.38 -22.15 4.44
CA ALA A 169 -5.01 -20.85 3.91
C ALA A 169 -6.17 -20.18 3.16
N ALA A 170 -6.90 -20.94 2.34
CA ALA A 170 -8.04 -20.44 1.58
C ALA A 170 -9.20 -20.01 2.48
N ILE A 171 -9.53 -20.81 3.50
CA ILE A 171 -10.58 -20.52 4.48
C ILE A 171 -10.20 -19.30 5.33
N GLU A 172 -8.97 -19.23 5.84
CA GLU A 172 -8.49 -18.05 6.58
C GLU A 172 -8.65 -16.79 5.76
N LEU A 173 -8.20 -16.79 4.52
CA LEU A 173 -8.28 -15.66 3.61
C LEU A 173 -9.74 -15.26 3.35
N SER A 174 -10.63 -16.23 3.06
CA SER A 174 -12.06 -15.99 2.86
C SER A 174 -12.70 -15.32 4.08
N LEU A 175 -12.42 -15.81 5.29
CA LEU A 175 -12.95 -15.27 6.52
C LEU A 175 -12.43 -13.86 6.84
N GLN A 176 -11.15 -13.58 6.57
CA GLN A 176 -10.55 -12.26 6.75
C GLN A 176 -11.13 -11.20 5.79
N LEU A 177 -11.58 -11.62 4.61
CA LEU A 177 -12.12 -10.72 3.59
C LEU A 177 -13.63 -10.48 3.73
N ARG A 178 -14.33 -11.22 4.61
CA ARG A 178 -15.74 -10.94 4.92
C ARG A 178 -15.85 -9.57 5.63
N LYS A 179 -16.74 -8.71 5.11
CA LYS A 179 -17.00 -7.37 5.67
C LYS A 179 -17.84 -7.44 6.94
N GLU A 180 -17.32 -7.89 8.06
CA GLU A 180 -17.98 -7.74 9.35
C GLU A 180 -16.92 -7.44 10.41
N HIS A 181 -16.79 -6.18 10.84
CA HIS A 181 -16.02 -5.68 12.00
C HIS A 181 -14.68 -6.40 12.27
N ARG A 182 -13.93 -6.73 11.21
CA ARG A 182 -12.67 -7.44 11.29
C ARG A 182 -11.54 -6.52 10.86
N ARG A 183 -10.41 -6.65 11.54
CA ARG A 183 -9.20 -5.94 11.17
C ARG A 183 -8.80 -6.31 9.74
N ASP A 184 -8.69 -5.30 8.89
CA ASP A 184 -8.20 -5.48 7.53
C ASP A 184 -6.75 -5.98 7.54
N TYR A 185 -6.35 -6.65 6.47
CA TYR A 185 -4.93 -6.92 6.26
C TYR A 185 -4.14 -5.62 6.29
N SER A 186 -2.98 -5.65 6.93
CA SER A 186 -2.01 -4.59 6.73
C SER A 186 -1.63 -4.52 5.24
N TYR A 187 -1.13 -3.36 4.82
CA TYR A 187 -0.84 -3.13 3.41
C TYR A 187 0.10 -4.18 2.81
N ILE A 188 1.23 -4.44 3.48
CA ILE A 188 2.23 -5.41 3.01
C ILE A 188 1.67 -6.83 3.02
N ASN A 189 0.93 -7.22 4.05
CA ASN A 189 0.32 -8.56 4.11
C ASN A 189 -0.69 -8.77 2.98
N ARG A 190 -1.41 -7.73 2.59
CA ARG A 190 -2.28 -7.77 1.41
C ARG A 190 -1.49 -8.01 0.12
N LEU A 191 -0.36 -7.31 -0.08
CA LEU A 191 0.49 -7.51 -1.27
C LEU A 191 1.02 -8.94 -1.33
N LEU A 192 1.47 -9.48 -0.19
CA LEU A 192 1.96 -10.86 -0.08
C LEU A 192 0.86 -11.87 -0.40
N ALA A 193 -0.36 -11.67 0.13
CA ALA A 193 -1.47 -12.58 -0.11
C ALA A 193 -1.90 -12.59 -1.60
N VAL A 194 -1.91 -11.43 -2.26
CA VAL A 194 -2.15 -11.34 -3.72
C VAL A 194 -1.08 -12.11 -4.49
N GLN A 195 0.19 -11.94 -4.15
CA GLN A 195 1.30 -12.62 -4.83
C GLN A 195 1.26 -14.14 -4.60
N GLU A 196 0.96 -14.57 -3.39
CA GLU A 196 0.85 -16.00 -3.07
C GLU A 196 -0.20 -16.70 -3.94
N LEU A 197 -1.38 -16.09 -4.12
CA LEU A 197 -2.42 -16.65 -4.99
C LEU A 197 -2.01 -16.67 -6.47
N VAL A 198 -1.25 -15.67 -6.92
CA VAL A 198 -0.68 -15.64 -8.27
C VAL A 198 0.32 -16.78 -8.46
N ASP A 199 1.23 -16.99 -7.50
CA ASP A 199 2.24 -18.05 -7.53
C ASP A 199 1.61 -19.45 -7.50
N GLN A 200 0.42 -19.58 -6.90
CA GLN A 200 -0.41 -20.80 -6.93
C GLN A 200 -1.12 -21.00 -8.27
N GLY A 201 -1.00 -20.07 -9.23
CA GLY A 201 -1.63 -20.15 -10.53
C GLY A 201 -3.10 -19.70 -10.54
N THR A 202 -3.59 -19.04 -9.48
CA THR A 202 -4.98 -18.55 -9.42
C THR A 202 -5.17 -17.41 -10.43
N PRO A 203 -6.20 -17.46 -11.28
CA PRO A 203 -6.48 -16.40 -12.26
C PRO A 203 -6.74 -15.04 -11.58
N LEU A 204 -6.19 -13.96 -12.13
CA LEU A 204 -6.33 -12.60 -11.57
C LEU A 204 -7.80 -12.17 -11.38
N ALA A 205 -8.72 -12.65 -12.20
CA ALA A 205 -10.14 -12.36 -12.05
C ALA A 205 -10.72 -12.98 -10.75
N VAL A 206 -10.27 -14.19 -10.40
CA VAL A 206 -10.67 -14.87 -9.16
C VAL A 206 -10.07 -14.15 -7.95
N ILE A 207 -8.76 -13.81 -8.03
CA ILE A 207 -8.08 -13.03 -6.98
C ILE A 207 -8.82 -11.70 -6.77
N ALA A 208 -9.14 -10.98 -7.84
CA ALA A 208 -9.85 -9.71 -7.76
C ALA A 208 -11.22 -9.86 -7.09
N ALA A 209 -11.97 -10.91 -7.40
CA ALA A 209 -13.25 -11.21 -6.75
C ALA A 209 -13.05 -11.51 -5.24
N THR A 210 -12.06 -12.33 -4.89
CA THR A 210 -11.70 -12.67 -3.50
C THR A 210 -11.37 -11.42 -2.68
N PHE A 211 -10.56 -10.51 -3.23
CA PHE A 211 -10.19 -9.25 -2.58
C PHE A 211 -11.20 -8.13 -2.77
N ARG A 212 -12.35 -8.39 -3.40
CA ARG A 212 -13.39 -7.39 -3.72
C ARG A 212 -12.82 -6.15 -4.38
N THR A 213 -12.00 -6.36 -5.40
CA THR A 213 -11.26 -5.32 -6.12
C THR A 213 -11.26 -5.61 -7.63
N THR A 214 -10.43 -4.90 -8.39
CA THR A 214 -10.29 -5.12 -9.84
C THR A 214 -9.00 -5.87 -10.16
N ALA A 215 -8.97 -6.59 -11.29
CA ALA A 215 -7.75 -7.26 -11.77
C ALA A 215 -6.60 -6.26 -12.01
N GLU A 216 -6.93 -5.02 -12.44
CA GLU A 216 -5.94 -3.96 -12.60
C GLU A 216 -5.31 -3.57 -11.27
N ARG A 217 -6.12 -3.52 -10.21
CA ARG A 217 -5.63 -3.27 -8.86
C ARG A 217 -4.69 -4.38 -8.36
N CYS A 218 -5.01 -5.63 -8.66
CA CYS A 218 -4.13 -6.76 -8.33
C CYS A 218 -2.79 -6.67 -9.08
N ARG A 219 -2.77 -6.27 -10.37
CA ARG A 219 -1.53 -6.02 -11.12
C ARG A 219 -0.71 -4.88 -10.51
N GLN A 220 -1.39 -3.82 -10.07
CA GLN A 220 -0.74 -2.70 -9.38
C GLN A 220 -0.11 -3.18 -8.06
N ASP A 221 -0.81 -3.98 -7.27
CA ASP A 221 -0.31 -4.53 -6.01
C ASP A 221 0.93 -5.44 -6.27
N GLN A 222 0.93 -6.27 -7.33
CA GLN A 222 2.10 -7.06 -7.75
C GLN A 222 3.30 -6.18 -8.12
N TRP A 223 3.08 -5.14 -8.93
CA TRP A 223 4.15 -4.21 -9.31
C TRP A 223 4.76 -3.54 -8.08
N VAL A 224 3.93 -3.13 -7.13
CA VAL A 224 4.40 -2.51 -5.89
C VAL A 224 5.22 -3.48 -5.06
N LEU A 225 4.78 -4.73 -4.92
CA LEU A 225 5.54 -5.74 -4.18
C LEU A 225 6.92 -5.98 -4.83
N ALA A 226 6.96 -6.13 -6.15
CA ALA A 226 8.22 -6.28 -6.88
C ALA A 226 9.15 -5.06 -6.69
N CYS A 227 8.60 -3.85 -6.69
CA CYS A 227 9.35 -2.63 -6.40
C CYS A 227 9.93 -2.65 -4.97
N ILE A 228 9.12 -2.99 -3.96
CA ILE A 228 9.57 -3.09 -2.57
C ILE A 228 10.64 -4.16 -2.41
N GLN A 229 10.48 -5.33 -3.02
CA GLN A 229 11.48 -6.41 -2.98
C GLN A 229 12.81 -5.96 -3.61
N SER A 230 12.76 -5.23 -4.73
CA SER A 230 13.95 -4.62 -5.34
C SER A 230 14.63 -3.62 -4.41
N LEU A 231 13.87 -2.78 -3.69
CA LEU A 231 14.41 -1.83 -2.71
C LEU A 231 15.07 -2.54 -1.53
N ILE A 232 14.47 -3.62 -1.04
CA ILE A 232 15.04 -4.45 0.04
C ILE A 232 16.38 -5.06 -0.42
N GLU A 233 16.41 -5.64 -1.62
CA GLU A 233 17.64 -6.21 -2.17
C GLU A 233 18.74 -5.16 -2.33
N ARG A 234 18.40 -3.98 -2.85
CA ARG A 234 19.31 -2.83 -2.99
C ARG A 234 19.75 -2.23 -1.65
N SER A 235 18.99 -2.45 -0.57
CA SER A 235 19.33 -1.95 0.77
C SER A 235 20.40 -2.78 1.48
N LYS A 236 20.77 -3.96 0.95
CA LYS A 236 21.74 -4.88 1.56
C LYS A 236 23.10 -4.24 1.74
N THR A 237 23.60 -4.30 2.96
CA THR A 237 24.96 -3.94 3.37
C THR A 237 25.60 -5.12 4.11
N ALA A 238 26.82 -4.99 4.58
CA ALA A 238 27.49 -6.04 5.34
C ALA A 238 26.78 -6.30 6.70
N GLY A 239 25.73 -7.11 6.67
CA GLY A 239 24.95 -7.53 7.85
C GLY A 239 23.62 -6.84 8.07
N GLU A 240 23.26 -5.84 7.27
CA GLU A 240 21.99 -5.09 7.42
C GLU A 240 21.21 -5.04 6.11
N GLN A 241 19.87 -5.09 6.22
CA GLN A 241 18.96 -4.83 5.12
C GLN A 241 17.61 -4.33 5.65
N LEU A 242 16.87 -3.61 4.85
CA LEU A 242 15.48 -3.23 5.18
C LEU A 242 14.56 -4.46 5.13
N SER A 243 13.54 -4.46 5.98
CA SER A 243 12.49 -5.47 5.96
C SER A 243 11.22 -4.95 5.27
N LEU A 244 10.29 -5.84 4.96
CA LEU A 244 9.00 -5.49 4.38
C LEU A 244 8.21 -4.50 5.26
N VAL A 245 8.32 -4.62 6.57
CA VAL A 245 7.63 -3.74 7.54
C VAL A 245 8.02 -2.27 7.38
N ALA A 246 9.25 -1.99 6.93
CA ALA A 246 9.73 -0.62 6.70
C ALA A 246 8.89 0.16 5.64
N PHE A 247 8.06 -0.54 4.87
CA PHE A 247 7.24 0.03 3.80
C PHE A 247 5.74 0.05 4.11
N GLU A 248 5.31 -0.37 5.31
CA GLU A 248 3.90 -0.51 5.67
C GLU A 248 3.11 0.79 5.48
N ASP A 249 3.65 1.92 5.94
CA ASP A 249 2.99 3.23 5.89
C ASP A 249 3.09 3.93 4.52
N HIS A 250 3.59 3.24 3.48
CA HIS A 250 3.84 3.85 2.18
C HIS A 250 2.79 3.53 1.11
N ALA A 251 1.68 2.88 1.49
CA ALA A 251 0.63 2.40 0.59
C ALA A 251 0.17 3.43 -0.46
N GLU A 252 -0.25 4.61 -0.01
CA GLU A 252 -0.76 5.66 -0.89
C GLU A 252 0.33 6.25 -1.80
N LYS A 253 1.57 6.32 -1.30
CA LYS A 253 2.71 6.83 -2.07
C LYS A 253 3.07 5.88 -3.21
N PHE A 254 3.12 4.56 -2.94
CA PHE A 254 3.38 3.55 -3.97
C PHE A 254 2.28 3.49 -5.02
N ARG A 255 1.01 3.66 -4.62
CA ARG A 255 -0.11 3.71 -5.56
C ARG A 255 -0.02 4.86 -6.54
N GLU A 256 0.35 6.04 -6.05
CA GLU A 256 0.55 7.21 -6.92
C GLU A 256 1.79 7.08 -7.78
N LEU A 257 2.86 6.53 -7.21
CA LEU A 257 4.10 6.27 -7.92
C LEU A 257 3.88 5.35 -9.11
N GLN A 258 3.20 4.22 -8.90
CA GLN A 258 2.89 3.26 -9.97
C GLN A 258 2.10 3.90 -11.10
N ARG A 259 1.06 4.69 -10.78
CA ARG A 259 0.25 5.38 -11.81
C ARG A 259 1.07 6.39 -12.59
N ALA A 260 1.91 7.17 -11.91
CA ALA A 260 2.77 8.15 -12.56
C ALA A 260 3.84 7.48 -13.42
N TYR A 261 4.44 6.41 -12.92
CA TYR A 261 5.42 5.58 -13.63
C TYR A 261 4.81 4.99 -14.90
N ALA A 262 3.67 4.30 -14.81
CA ALA A 262 3.01 3.68 -15.95
C ALA A 262 2.66 4.70 -17.04
N LYS A 263 2.13 5.88 -16.64
CA LYS A 263 1.84 6.96 -17.57
C LYS A 263 3.10 7.48 -18.29
N GLN A 264 4.19 7.67 -17.55
CA GLN A 264 5.44 8.16 -18.10
C GLN A 264 6.14 7.09 -18.95
N TYR A 265 6.05 5.81 -18.55
CA TYR A 265 6.68 4.69 -19.25
C TYR A 265 6.10 4.50 -20.65
N ALA A 266 4.81 4.71 -20.83
CA ALA A 266 4.15 4.68 -22.14
C ALA A 266 4.68 5.75 -23.11
N VAL A 267 5.23 6.87 -22.58
CA VAL A 267 5.78 7.97 -23.39
C VAL A 267 7.30 7.81 -23.58
N ASN A 268 8.02 7.57 -22.49
CA ASN A 268 9.48 7.44 -22.50
C ASN A 268 9.93 6.61 -21.28
N PRO A 269 10.41 5.36 -21.50
CA PRO A 269 10.85 4.47 -20.44
C PRO A 269 11.98 5.04 -19.57
N GLU A 270 12.98 5.72 -20.15
CA GLU A 270 14.09 6.28 -19.39
C GLU A 270 13.66 7.40 -18.45
N LYS A 271 12.75 8.28 -18.92
CA LYS A 271 12.15 9.32 -18.08
C LYS A 271 11.29 8.72 -16.97
N ALA A 272 10.63 7.59 -17.21
CA ALA A 272 9.88 6.88 -16.21
C ALA A 272 10.79 6.33 -15.09
N GLU A 273 11.93 5.75 -15.45
CA GLU A 273 12.92 5.29 -14.49
C GLU A 273 13.49 6.45 -13.65
N LEU A 274 13.81 7.59 -14.27
CA LEU A 274 14.25 8.80 -13.55
C LEU A 274 13.18 9.30 -12.57
N LEU A 275 11.92 9.36 -13.00
CA LEU A 275 10.81 9.73 -12.14
C LEU A 275 10.66 8.76 -10.97
N LEU A 276 10.77 7.45 -11.24
CA LEU A 276 10.69 6.40 -10.24
C LEU A 276 11.76 6.61 -9.16
N GLU A 277 13.03 6.69 -9.54
CA GLU A 277 14.15 6.83 -8.60
C GLU A 277 14.07 8.15 -7.79
N ASN A 278 13.77 9.27 -8.44
CA ASN A 278 13.63 10.56 -7.76
C ASN A 278 12.52 10.53 -6.70
N ARG A 279 11.38 9.91 -7.00
CA ARG A 279 10.27 9.79 -6.05
C ARG A 279 10.54 8.78 -4.96
N LEU A 280 11.20 7.67 -5.27
CA LEU A 280 11.61 6.67 -4.27
C LEU A 280 12.55 7.28 -3.24
N ALA A 281 13.58 8.03 -3.66
CA ALA A 281 14.46 8.72 -2.75
C ALA A 281 13.70 9.66 -1.79
N ALA A 282 12.76 10.45 -2.29
CA ALA A 282 11.93 11.32 -1.47
C ALA A 282 11.01 10.54 -0.51
N MET A 283 10.38 9.46 -0.99
CA MET A 283 9.55 8.60 -0.15
C MET A 283 10.34 7.99 1.00
N LEU A 284 11.54 7.47 0.69
CA LEU A 284 12.45 6.88 1.67
C LEU A 284 12.98 7.92 2.67
N LEU A 285 13.13 9.17 2.28
CA LEU A 285 13.48 10.28 3.17
C LEU A 285 12.27 10.79 4.00
N GLY A 286 11.09 10.17 3.86
CA GLY A 286 9.91 10.45 4.67
C GLY A 286 9.10 11.68 4.25
N PHE A 287 9.24 12.16 3.00
CA PHE A 287 8.42 13.27 2.51
C PHE A 287 6.95 12.89 2.35
N ALA A 288 6.07 13.86 2.55
CA ALA A 288 4.64 13.68 2.40
C ALA A 288 4.26 13.41 0.93
N LYS A 289 3.14 12.72 0.71
CA LYS A 289 2.59 12.42 -0.61
C LYS A 289 2.44 13.66 -1.49
N THR A 290 2.00 14.78 -0.89
CA THR A 290 1.84 16.08 -1.58
C THR A 290 3.15 16.62 -2.13
N ASP A 291 4.24 16.41 -1.41
CA ASP A 291 5.57 16.90 -1.78
C ASP A 291 6.17 16.04 -2.89
N VAL A 292 6.03 14.71 -2.75
CA VAL A 292 6.48 13.73 -3.76
C VAL A 292 5.83 13.96 -5.13
N ARG A 293 4.60 14.48 -5.18
CA ARG A 293 3.90 14.80 -6.45
C ARG A 293 4.60 15.86 -7.29
N PHE A 294 5.32 16.79 -6.69
CA PHE A 294 6.06 17.81 -7.42
C PHE A 294 7.34 17.30 -8.08
N ILE A 295 7.78 16.10 -7.72
CA ILE A 295 8.99 15.49 -8.25
C ILE A 295 8.69 14.83 -9.60
N ASP A 296 9.40 15.28 -10.65
CA ASP A 296 9.33 14.73 -12.01
C ASP A 296 10.69 14.12 -12.42
N HIS A 297 10.79 13.63 -13.64
CA HIS A 297 11.99 12.99 -14.18
C HIS A 297 13.23 13.88 -14.23
N ASP A 298 13.04 15.20 -14.38
CA ASP A 298 14.12 16.21 -14.47
C ASP A 298 14.49 16.84 -13.11
N PHE A 299 13.81 16.44 -12.03
CA PHE A 299 13.95 17.01 -10.69
C PHE A 299 15.40 16.98 -10.18
N ALA A 300 16.07 15.84 -10.29
CA ALA A 300 17.44 15.72 -9.79
C ALA A 300 18.40 16.68 -10.51
N GLY A 301 18.31 16.80 -11.82
CA GLY A 301 19.17 17.68 -12.63
C GLY A 301 18.88 19.16 -12.43
N LEU A 302 17.61 19.56 -12.34
CA LEU A 302 17.23 20.99 -12.28
C LEU A 302 17.36 21.59 -10.88
N TYR A 303 17.05 20.83 -9.85
CA TYR A 303 16.85 21.35 -8.49
C TYR A 303 17.79 20.73 -7.45
N LEU A 304 17.97 19.39 -7.48
CA LEU A 304 18.68 18.68 -6.40
C LEU A 304 20.20 18.72 -6.59
N SER A 305 20.73 18.55 -7.81
CA SER A 305 22.17 18.53 -8.08
C SER A 305 22.93 19.76 -7.59
N LYS A 306 22.26 20.90 -7.57
CA LYS A 306 22.81 22.18 -7.07
C LYS A 306 22.92 22.25 -5.55
N LYS A 307 22.29 21.31 -4.83
CA LYS A 307 22.21 21.25 -3.37
C LYS A 307 23.01 20.12 -2.76
N LEU A 308 23.44 19.16 -3.60
CA LEU A 308 24.28 18.05 -3.17
C LEU A 308 25.76 18.46 -3.26
N PRO A 309 26.63 17.98 -2.35
CA PRO A 309 28.08 18.14 -2.46
C PRO A 309 28.61 17.51 -3.76
N ALA A 310 29.64 18.10 -4.33
CA ALA A 310 30.27 17.59 -5.57
C ALA A 310 30.74 16.13 -5.50
N SER A 311 31.04 15.63 -4.31
CA SER A 311 31.40 14.21 -4.07
C SER A 311 30.23 13.23 -4.20
N GLN A 312 28.99 13.72 -4.21
CA GLN A 312 27.76 12.91 -4.34
C GLN A 312 27.03 13.13 -5.68
N VAL A 313 27.56 14.02 -6.50
CA VAL A 313 27.13 14.13 -7.90
C VAL A 313 27.96 13.13 -8.70
N PRO A 314 27.38 12.01 -9.17
CA PRO A 314 28.13 11.01 -9.93
C PRO A 314 28.74 11.67 -11.17
N ALA A 315 30.00 11.33 -11.46
CA ALA A 315 30.67 11.77 -12.68
C ALA A 315 29.88 11.32 -13.91
N GLU A 316 29.82 12.15 -14.94
CA GLU A 316 29.16 11.89 -16.22
C GLU A 316 29.85 10.74 -16.99
N THR A 317 29.74 9.50 -16.51
CA THR A 317 30.22 8.33 -17.23
C THR A 317 29.04 7.50 -17.72
N SER A 318 28.70 7.65 -18.97
CA SER A 318 27.87 6.67 -19.69
C SER A 318 28.68 5.39 -19.84
N ALA A 319 28.51 4.46 -18.90
CA ALA A 319 29.20 3.18 -18.96
C ALA A 319 28.56 2.32 -20.05
N THR A 320 29.32 2.09 -21.12
CA THR A 320 29.04 0.99 -22.05
C THR A 320 29.48 -0.31 -21.39
N VAL A 321 28.53 -1.20 -21.10
CA VAL A 321 28.84 -2.54 -20.57
C VAL A 321 29.12 -3.46 -21.73
N ALA A 322 30.41 -3.85 -21.88
CA ALA A 322 30.81 -4.87 -22.84
C ALA A 322 30.26 -6.23 -22.37
N ILE A 323 29.54 -6.94 -23.26
CA ILE A 323 29.12 -8.31 -22.98
C ILE A 323 30.29 -9.24 -23.32
N PRO A 324 30.87 -9.95 -22.33
CA PRO A 324 31.93 -10.89 -22.59
C PRO A 324 31.49 -11.94 -23.62
N GLY A 325 32.25 -12.10 -24.70
CA GLY A 325 32.01 -13.12 -25.72
C GLY A 325 31.12 -12.73 -26.92
N LEU A 326 30.50 -11.54 -26.96
CA LEU A 326 29.61 -11.13 -28.05
C LEU A 326 30.13 -9.95 -28.90
N GLY A 327 31.24 -9.33 -28.56
CA GLY A 327 31.81 -8.19 -29.29
C GLY A 327 30.89 -6.98 -29.45
N ARG A 328 29.80 -6.93 -28.66
CA ARG A 328 28.82 -5.85 -28.63
C ARG A 328 28.78 -5.23 -27.24
N ALA A 329 28.75 -3.91 -27.19
CA ALA A 329 28.51 -3.16 -25.96
C ALA A 329 27.03 -2.78 -25.89
N VAL A 330 26.40 -3.07 -24.75
CA VAL A 330 25.04 -2.58 -24.44
C VAL A 330 25.18 -1.20 -23.82
N LYS A 331 24.40 -0.24 -24.30
CA LYS A 331 24.35 1.08 -23.71
C LYS A 331 23.81 0.94 -22.28
N GLY A 332 24.65 1.19 -21.29
CA GLY A 332 24.24 1.23 -19.89
C GLY A 332 23.23 2.35 -19.63
N PRO A 333 22.67 2.43 -18.42
CA PRO A 333 21.78 3.51 -18.04
C PRO A 333 22.50 4.86 -18.23
N SER A 334 21.73 5.91 -18.59
CA SER A 334 22.29 7.25 -18.73
C SER A 334 22.92 7.74 -17.42
N ALA A 335 23.88 8.67 -17.51
CA ALA A 335 24.51 9.24 -16.33
C ALA A 335 23.50 9.83 -15.33
N PRO A 336 22.42 10.56 -15.73
CA PRO A 336 21.39 11.02 -14.82
C PRO A 336 20.66 9.89 -14.11
N LEU A 337 20.34 8.79 -14.81
CA LEU A 337 19.66 7.65 -14.21
C LEU A 337 20.57 6.90 -13.22
N SER A 338 21.83 6.73 -13.57
CA SER A 338 22.83 6.13 -12.66
C SER A 338 22.98 6.96 -11.39
N ALA A 339 22.99 8.29 -11.53
CA ALA A 339 23.03 9.23 -10.41
C ALA A 339 21.80 9.12 -9.49
N ALA A 340 20.60 9.09 -10.08
CA ALA A 340 19.37 8.96 -9.33
C ALA A 340 19.29 7.61 -8.59
N LYS A 341 19.74 6.51 -9.22
CA LYS A 341 19.85 5.18 -8.58
C LYS A 341 20.83 5.20 -7.42
N ALA A 342 22.02 5.77 -7.60
CA ALA A 342 23.03 5.86 -6.56
C ALA A 342 22.55 6.66 -5.35
N LEU A 343 21.76 7.73 -5.56
CA LEU A 343 21.14 8.49 -4.49
C LEU A 343 20.13 7.63 -3.72
N THR A 344 19.25 6.92 -4.44
CA THR A 344 18.29 6.01 -3.81
C THR A 344 19.00 4.92 -3.00
N ASP A 345 20.08 4.33 -3.54
CA ASP A 345 20.87 3.30 -2.87
C ASP A 345 21.56 3.85 -1.60
N SER A 346 22.11 5.07 -1.65
CA SER A 346 22.69 5.73 -0.47
C SER A 346 21.65 5.90 0.65
N VAL A 347 20.42 6.33 0.31
CA VAL A 347 19.32 6.45 1.28
C VAL A 347 18.92 5.09 1.83
N LEU A 348 18.83 4.06 0.97
CA LEU A 348 18.48 2.70 1.37
C LEU A 348 19.50 2.12 2.35
N HIS A 349 20.80 2.22 2.04
CA HIS A 349 21.86 1.75 2.89
C HIS A 349 21.89 2.49 4.23
N ALA A 350 21.76 3.81 4.22
CA ALA A 350 21.71 4.60 5.45
C ALA A 350 20.51 4.21 6.32
N ARG A 351 19.34 3.97 5.72
CA ARG A 351 18.15 3.50 6.45
C ARG A 351 18.32 2.10 7.01
N ALA A 352 18.93 1.17 6.26
CA ALA A 352 19.18 -0.18 6.74
C ALA A 352 20.08 -0.18 7.97
N VAL A 353 21.15 0.64 7.95
CA VAL A 353 22.09 0.77 9.08
C VAL A 353 21.48 1.50 10.29
N SER A 354 20.60 2.48 10.08
CA SER A 354 20.03 3.31 11.16
C SER A 354 18.67 2.83 11.67
N GLN A 355 18.10 1.73 11.15
CA GLN A 355 16.80 1.23 11.59
C GLN A 355 16.85 0.69 13.03
N PRO A 356 15.71 0.72 13.77
CA PRO A 356 15.62 0.09 15.09
C PRO A 356 15.92 -1.41 15.00
N GLY A 357 16.79 -1.91 15.89
CA GLY A 357 17.19 -3.31 15.93
C GLY A 357 18.34 -3.68 14.97
N SER A 358 18.93 -2.72 14.26
CA SER A 358 20.17 -2.91 13.49
C SER A 358 21.29 -3.40 14.40
N ALA A 359 22.08 -4.37 13.93
CA ALA A 359 23.29 -4.84 14.61
C ALA A 359 24.53 -3.96 14.32
N ALA A 360 24.34 -2.87 13.56
CA ALA A 360 25.43 -1.95 13.21
C ALA A 360 25.98 -1.24 14.47
N PRO A 361 27.28 -0.92 14.50
CA PRO A 361 27.87 -0.15 15.58
C PRO A 361 27.16 1.20 15.77
N PRO A 362 27.00 1.70 17.01
CA PRO A 362 26.30 2.96 17.28
C PRO A 362 26.85 4.16 16.51
N GLU A 363 28.17 4.20 16.26
CA GLU A 363 28.81 5.23 15.46
C GLU A 363 28.38 5.18 13.99
N ALA A 364 28.28 3.99 13.41
CA ALA A 364 27.81 3.81 12.03
C ALA A 364 26.34 4.18 11.90
N ALA A 365 25.49 3.82 12.86
CA ALA A 365 24.09 4.21 12.90
C ALA A 365 23.95 5.74 13.02
N ALA A 366 24.75 6.41 13.85
CA ALA A 366 24.75 7.87 13.96
C ALA A 366 25.21 8.57 12.67
N GLN A 367 26.24 8.05 12.00
CA GLN A 367 26.70 8.56 10.71
C GLN A 367 25.62 8.40 9.64
N ALA A 368 24.96 7.23 9.56
CA ALA A 368 23.86 6.97 8.65
C ALA A 368 22.67 7.93 8.90
N GLN A 369 22.32 8.18 10.15
CA GLN A 369 21.26 9.13 10.51
C GLN A 369 21.60 10.57 10.13
N ASN A 370 22.87 10.97 10.30
CA ASN A 370 23.35 12.29 9.85
C ASN A 370 23.28 12.42 8.32
N GLU A 371 23.63 11.36 7.59
CA GLU A 371 23.51 11.32 6.13
C GLU A 371 22.05 11.47 5.67
N ILE A 372 21.12 10.72 6.27
CA ILE A 372 19.67 10.85 6.01
C ILE A 372 19.22 12.29 6.26
N SER A 373 19.62 12.88 7.37
CA SER A 373 19.23 14.24 7.74
C SER A 373 19.73 15.28 6.73
N ARG A 374 20.98 15.13 6.28
CA ARG A 374 21.60 15.98 5.26
C ARG A 374 20.90 15.86 3.90
N LEU A 375 20.68 14.62 3.43
CA LEU A 375 19.99 14.36 2.17
C LEU A 375 18.54 14.87 2.22
N ARG A 376 17.88 14.71 3.37
CA ARG A 376 16.53 15.23 3.58
C ARG A 376 16.49 16.74 3.49
N ALA A 377 17.43 17.47 4.12
CA ALA A 377 17.51 18.92 4.05
C ALA A 377 17.72 19.43 2.61
N ALA A 378 18.63 18.81 1.85
CA ALA A 378 18.87 19.13 0.45
C ALA A 378 17.63 18.89 -0.42
N MET A 379 16.93 17.78 -0.18
CA MET A 379 15.70 17.42 -0.88
C MET A 379 14.56 18.39 -0.55
N ASP A 380 14.41 18.80 0.71
CA ASP A 380 13.40 19.76 1.16
C ASP A 380 13.52 21.10 0.46
N GLU A 381 14.74 21.65 0.40
CA GLU A 381 15.02 22.87 -0.35
C GLU A 381 14.71 22.74 -1.86
N ALA A 382 15.07 21.57 -2.45
CA ALA A 382 14.80 21.31 -3.85
C ALA A 382 13.27 21.26 -4.12
N ILE A 383 12.51 20.55 -3.28
CA ILE A 383 11.04 20.44 -3.37
C ILE A 383 10.37 21.81 -3.18
N ALA A 384 10.85 22.62 -2.24
CA ALA A 384 10.34 23.98 -2.03
C ALA A 384 10.51 24.88 -3.28
N ASN A 385 11.61 24.70 -4.02
CA ASN A 385 11.84 25.41 -5.28
C ASN A 385 10.88 24.95 -6.38
N VAL A 386 10.76 23.61 -6.58
CA VAL A 386 9.78 23.05 -7.53
C VAL A 386 8.36 23.51 -7.22
N GLY A 387 7.96 23.49 -5.95
CA GLY A 387 6.64 23.93 -5.52
C GLY A 387 6.40 25.42 -5.80
N ARG A 388 7.41 26.28 -5.73
CA ARG A 388 7.34 27.68 -6.14
C ARG A 388 7.13 27.81 -7.64
N ASP A 389 7.94 27.12 -8.43
CA ASP A 389 7.86 27.17 -9.89
C ASP A 389 6.53 26.61 -10.40
N ALA A 390 6.04 25.53 -9.82
CA ALA A 390 4.72 24.97 -10.12
C ALA A 390 3.58 25.94 -9.83
N ARG A 391 3.65 26.67 -8.70
CA ARG A 391 2.66 27.71 -8.35
C ARG A 391 2.71 28.89 -9.32
N ILE A 392 3.89 29.34 -9.72
CA ILE A 392 4.08 30.40 -10.71
C ILE A 392 3.52 29.94 -12.06
N LYS A 393 3.85 28.75 -12.51
CA LYS A 393 3.32 28.15 -13.74
C LYS A 393 1.79 28.04 -13.72
N LYS A 394 1.24 27.54 -12.61
CA LYS A 394 -0.22 27.45 -12.42
C LYS A 394 -0.90 28.82 -12.47
N ARG A 395 -0.30 29.83 -11.85
CA ARG A 395 -0.83 31.22 -11.92
C ARG A 395 -0.78 31.76 -13.34
N LYS A 396 0.32 31.55 -14.07
CA LYS A 396 0.44 31.97 -15.49
C LYS A 396 -0.58 31.31 -16.39
N GLN A 397 -0.94 30.05 -16.11
CA GLN A 397 -1.87 29.24 -16.90
C GLN A 397 -3.33 29.36 -16.44
N ALA A 398 -3.60 29.97 -15.30
CA ALA A 398 -4.95 29.98 -14.71
C ALA A 398 -5.96 30.75 -15.57
N ALA A 399 -5.60 31.92 -16.11
CA ALA A 399 -6.50 32.70 -16.96
C ALA A 399 -6.73 32.03 -18.33
N PRO A 400 -5.70 31.57 -19.07
CA PRO A 400 -5.91 30.80 -20.29
C PRO A 400 -6.76 29.53 -20.10
N ALA A 401 -6.53 28.76 -19.01
CA ALA A 401 -7.30 27.55 -18.74
C ALA A 401 -8.79 27.86 -18.51
N ARG A 402 -9.10 28.92 -17.75
CA ARG A 402 -10.50 29.31 -17.51
C ARG A 402 -11.19 29.81 -18.79
N LEU A 403 -10.46 30.46 -19.70
CA LEU A 403 -11.02 30.84 -21.00
C LEU A 403 -11.31 29.63 -21.87
N ALA A 404 -10.43 28.60 -21.85
CA ALA A 404 -10.68 27.35 -22.53
C ALA A 404 -11.88 26.60 -21.95
N ASP A 405 -12.08 26.64 -20.63
CA ASP A 405 -13.26 26.04 -19.98
C ASP A 405 -14.54 26.77 -20.43
N ALA A 406 -14.55 28.10 -20.38
CA ALA A 406 -15.67 28.93 -20.85
C ALA A 406 -15.99 28.71 -22.34
N GLY A 407 -14.96 28.46 -23.17
CA GLY A 407 -15.16 28.08 -24.58
C GLY A 407 -15.92 26.75 -24.71
N ARG A 408 -15.60 25.73 -23.91
CA ARG A 408 -16.33 24.46 -23.90
C ARG A 408 -17.79 24.61 -23.41
N ASP A 409 -18.00 25.45 -22.41
CA ASP A 409 -19.34 25.75 -21.90
C ASP A 409 -20.20 26.43 -22.99
N ILE A 410 -19.61 27.32 -23.81
CA ILE A 410 -20.27 27.93 -24.96
C ILE A 410 -20.58 26.86 -26.05
N GLU A 411 -19.69 25.93 -26.34
CA GLU A 411 -19.96 24.83 -27.26
C GLU A 411 -21.11 23.96 -26.77
N GLN A 412 -21.18 23.68 -25.47
CA GLN A 412 -22.32 22.97 -24.89
C GLN A 412 -23.62 23.79 -25.04
N CYS A 413 -23.58 25.09 -24.79
CA CYS A 413 -24.73 25.98 -24.99
C CYS A 413 -25.24 25.95 -26.45
N VAL A 414 -24.36 25.89 -27.46
CA VAL A 414 -24.76 25.70 -28.86
C VAL A 414 -25.54 24.38 -29.05
N THR A 415 -25.07 23.32 -28.41
CA THR A 415 -25.76 22.01 -28.46
C THR A 415 -27.14 22.09 -27.83
N ASP A 416 -27.26 22.74 -26.66
CA ASP A 416 -28.51 22.91 -25.96
C ASP A 416 -29.50 23.77 -26.73
N LEU A 417 -29.05 24.83 -27.41
CA LEU A 417 -29.86 25.64 -28.31
C LEU A 417 -30.42 24.84 -29.49
N VAL A 418 -29.62 23.94 -30.09
CA VAL A 418 -30.08 23.06 -31.18
C VAL A 418 -31.21 22.14 -30.68
N MET A 419 -31.05 21.58 -29.47
CA MET A 419 -32.08 20.72 -28.84
C MET A 419 -33.35 21.48 -28.49
N SER A 420 -33.22 22.68 -27.89
CA SER A 420 -34.35 23.54 -27.54
C SER A 420 -35.15 24.00 -28.77
N ARG A 421 -34.46 24.29 -29.87
CA ARG A 421 -35.10 24.61 -31.16
C ARG A 421 -35.91 23.43 -31.68
N ALA A 422 -35.37 22.21 -31.61
CA ALA A 422 -36.09 21.00 -32.04
C ALA A 422 -37.37 20.75 -31.23
N GLN A 423 -37.35 21.12 -29.94
CA GLN A 423 -38.45 20.92 -28.99
C GLN A 423 -39.40 22.16 -28.89
N ARG A 424 -39.05 23.29 -29.50
CA ARG A 424 -39.71 24.58 -29.35
C ARG A 424 -39.89 25.01 -27.89
N SER A 425 -38.83 24.80 -27.09
CA SER A 425 -38.83 24.98 -25.63
C SER A 425 -37.86 26.06 -25.12
N LEU A 426 -37.28 26.90 -26.01
CA LEU A 426 -36.38 27.95 -25.61
C LEU A 426 -37.12 29.08 -24.91
N ASP A 427 -36.64 29.45 -23.73
CA ASP A 427 -37.01 30.71 -23.05
C ASP A 427 -36.12 31.82 -23.64
N GLU A 428 -36.67 32.57 -24.60
CA GLU A 428 -35.91 33.59 -25.34
C GLU A 428 -35.52 34.78 -24.47
N GLU A 429 -36.36 35.16 -23.49
CA GLU A 429 -36.10 36.27 -22.56
C GLU A 429 -34.91 35.93 -21.64
N SER A 430 -34.94 34.76 -20.98
CA SER A 430 -33.83 34.30 -20.14
C SER A 430 -32.54 34.11 -20.94
N PHE A 431 -32.64 33.68 -22.20
CA PHE A 431 -31.46 33.56 -23.06
C PHE A 431 -30.83 34.91 -23.44
N ASP A 432 -31.65 35.94 -23.77
CA ASP A 432 -31.20 37.27 -24.09
C ASP A 432 -30.50 37.93 -22.87
N ASP A 433 -31.08 37.77 -21.68
CA ASP A 433 -30.49 38.26 -20.42
C ASP A 433 -29.13 37.59 -20.16
N ALA A 434 -28.98 36.30 -20.40
CA ALA A 434 -27.72 35.57 -20.23
C ALA A 434 -26.64 36.04 -21.23
N VAL A 435 -27.03 36.36 -22.48
CA VAL A 435 -26.12 36.90 -23.48
C VAL A 435 -25.69 38.34 -23.12
N ALA A 436 -26.59 39.15 -22.59
CA ALA A 436 -26.26 40.48 -22.08
C ALA A 436 -25.27 40.45 -20.90
N ASP A 437 -25.44 39.48 -19.96
CA ASP A 437 -24.51 39.29 -18.85
C ASP A 437 -23.14 38.79 -19.34
N LEU A 438 -23.09 37.85 -20.27
CA LEU A 438 -21.85 37.35 -20.90
C LEU A 438 -21.08 38.52 -21.56
N ARG A 439 -21.78 39.39 -22.28
CA ARG A 439 -21.18 40.58 -22.88
C ARG A 439 -20.51 41.47 -21.84
N GLN A 440 -21.17 41.78 -20.71
CA GLN A 440 -20.59 42.57 -19.63
C GLN A 440 -19.32 41.92 -19.05
N LYS A 441 -19.28 40.58 -18.93
CA LYS A 441 -18.09 39.88 -18.47
C LYS A 441 -16.94 39.92 -19.46
N LEU A 442 -17.23 39.87 -20.76
CA LEU A 442 -16.23 40.02 -21.82
C LEU A 442 -15.69 41.50 -21.87
N GLU A 443 -16.53 42.51 -21.64
CA GLU A 443 -16.08 43.91 -21.50
C GLU A 443 -15.10 44.08 -20.32
N LYS A 444 -15.39 43.49 -19.15
CA LYS A 444 -14.49 43.49 -18.00
C LYS A 444 -13.17 42.79 -18.31
N LEU A 445 -13.24 41.61 -18.97
CA LEU A 445 -12.06 40.86 -19.40
C LEU A 445 -11.18 41.69 -20.36
N ALA A 446 -11.78 42.41 -21.31
CA ALA A 446 -11.07 43.26 -22.26
C ALA A 446 -10.33 44.42 -21.54
N ILE A 447 -10.96 45.03 -20.54
CA ILE A 447 -10.33 46.10 -19.73
C ILE A 447 -9.08 45.57 -19.00
N GLU A 448 -9.17 44.40 -18.37
CA GLU A 448 -8.03 43.80 -17.66
C GLU A 448 -6.95 43.24 -18.61
N ALA A 449 -7.34 42.70 -19.75
CA ALA A 449 -6.41 42.26 -20.78
C ALA A 449 -5.57 43.44 -21.33
N ARG A 450 -6.18 44.62 -21.55
CA ARG A 450 -5.47 45.84 -21.97
C ARG A 450 -4.42 46.30 -20.97
N ARG A 451 -4.67 46.09 -19.65
CA ARG A 451 -3.73 46.44 -18.58
C ARG A 451 -2.59 45.44 -18.43
N THR A 452 -2.83 44.21 -18.79
CA THR A 452 -1.94 43.09 -18.44
C THR A 452 -1.09 42.63 -19.62
N VAL A 453 -1.64 42.62 -20.84
CA VAL A 453 -0.98 42.08 -22.05
C VAL A 453 -0.24 43.20 -22.78
N GLN A 454 1.09 43.12 -22.79
CA GLN A 454 1.93 44.16 -23.44
C GLN A 454 1.99 44.02 -24.97
N HIS A 455 1.94 42.76 -25.47
CA HIS A 455 2.00 42.42 -26.88
C HIS A 455 0.78 41.55 -27.25
N PRO A 456 -0.37 42.15 -27.61
CA PRO A 456 -1.57 41.41 -27.94
C PRO A 456 -1.39 40.64 -29.26
N GLY A 457 -1.62 39.31 -29.21
CA GLY A 457 -1.81 38.47 -30.40
C GLY A 457 -3.24 38.65 -30.92
N ASP A 458 -3.55 37.95 -32.04
CA ASP A 458 -4.83 38.11 -32.79
C ASP A 458 -6.08 37.97 -31.90
N GLY A 459 -6.11 36.97 -30.99
CA GLY A 459 -7.26 36.75 -30.12
C GLY A 459 -7.49 37.89 -29.11
N VAL A 460 -6.40 38.40 -28.51
CA VAL A 460 -6.51 39.52 -27.59
C VAL A 460 -6.81 40.82 -28.32
N ALA A 461 -6.25 41.03 -29.52
CA ALA A 461 -6.56 42.19 -30.37
C ALA A 461 -8.05 42.20 -30.72
N TRP A 462 -8.61 41.09 -31.17
CA TRP A 462 -10.04 40.93 -31.42
C TRP A 462 -10.90 41.28 -30.18
N LEU A 463 -10.52 40.76 -28.99
CA LEU A 463 -11.24 41.05 -27.75
C LEU A 463 -11.24 42.56 -27.42
N LEU A 464 -10.09 43.21 -27.60
CA LEU A 464 -9.93 44.66 -27.34
C LEU A 464 -10.69 45.51 -28.36
N GLU A 465 -10.72 45.14 -29.61
CA GLU A 465 -11.47 45.84 -30.65
C GLU A 465 -12.97 45.71 -30.46
N THR A 466 -13.44 44.52 -30.09
CA THR A 466 -14.87 44.23 -29.97
C THR A 466 -15.46 44.76 -28.67
N PHE A 467 -14.75 44.62 -27.56
CA PHE A 467 -15.27 44.88 -26.20
C PHE A 467 -14.44 45.94 -25.44
N GLY A 468 -13.31 46.38 -25.97
CA GLY A 468 -12.40 47.29 -25.29
C GLY A 468 -12.69 48.77 -25.47
N LYS A 469 -13.77 49.16 -26.13
CA LYS A 469 -14.15 50.58 -26.23
C LYS A 469 -14.74 51.00 -24.89
N ALA A 470 -13.95 51.79 -24.12
CA ALA A 470 -14.45 52.46 -22.94
C ALA A 470 -15.59 53.39 -23.37
N ARG A 471 -16.74 53.32 -22.72
CA ARG A 471 -17.74 54.39 -22.73
C ARG A 471 -17.18 55.60 -22.02
#